data_fca61f91d25b6c54be362272658f2652
#
_entry.id   fca61f91d25b6c54be362272658f2652
#
_cell.length_a   1.000
_cell.length_b   1.000
_cell.length_c   1.000
_cell.angle_alpha   90.00
_cell.angle_beta   90.00
_cell.angle_gamma   90.00
#
_symmetry.space_group_name_H-M   'P 1'
#
loop_
_entity.id
_entity.type
_entity.pdbx_description
1 polymer ?
#
loop_
_entity_poly.entity_id
_entity_poly.type
_entity_poly.pdbx_seq_one_letter_code
_entity_poly.pdbx_strand_id
1 'polypeptide(L)'
;MHELTSEAPISGPQGSSNALLRLIADSVPALMAYFDLPGLRCQFANQGYAAYNGHSVASIVGLTVQEAIGTKAWLAIQPYIERTIRGEHVKYMREQTIPSGESRMIEVNLIPHFSPQKQQLGSFLLITDITDRWQAESTVRQSEERMRKFTEITDEAILFHRDGLITDGNDALTRLTGYTLPEVMGLSIFNFISHEWRAVAYEYTRAGREDPYEVTIRHKDGHTIPVEVVGKTMPQLHADYRVVLVRDITARKEAQERETFLALHDTLTQLPNRRFLMEQLGKVLSMARRRKSQVAVLFINLDHFKTVNDSLGHHAGDQLLCDVAERLRQSVRDTDLVARLSGDEFVAVLTDIHTPDDAALVADKLIETMRSAFTVGQLPLTMSLSIGISLFPGDDTTVQGLLSCADTAMYHAKDSGRGNRQFYQPGMDVHATDVLQQERQLREAIASNAFVLHYQPQICLADGSLKGFEALVRWRHPERGLLGPDKFITFSESRGLITPIGRWVMHEACRQLKAWQDEGL
;
A
#
# COMPACT_ATOMS: atom_id res chain seq x y z
N MET A 1 49.33 100.05 14.71
CA MET A 1 49.62 100.19 13.26
C MET A 1 48.75 99.22 12.52
N HIS A 2 47.79 99.81 11.87
CA HIS A 2 47.26 99.59 10.50
C HIS A 2 46.75 98.17 10.18
N GLU A 3 45.67 97.91 9.60
CA GLU A 3 44.54 98.69 8.94
C GLU A 3 43.53 97.61 8.63
N LEU A 4 42.24 97.79 8.96
CA LEU A 4 41.12 98.19 8.13
C LEU A 4 41.17 97.55 6.72
N THR A 5 40.29 96.77 6.31
CA THR A 5 38.92 96.94 5.84
C THR A 5 38.54 95.76 4.95
N SER A 6 37.42 95.22 4.98
CA SER A 6 36.37 95.38 3.99
C SER A 6 35.17 94.54 4.27
N GLU A 7 34.12 95.15 4.72
CA GLU A 7 32.76 94.59 4.74
C GLU A 7 32.29 94.35 3.32
N ALA A 8 31.83 93.08 3.04
CA ALA A 8 30.98 92.80 1.87
C ALA A 8 29.52 92.71 2.34
N PRO A 9 28.52 93.10 1.62
CA PRO A 9 27.17 93.42 2.08
C PRO A 9 26.39 92.13 2.42
N ILE A 10 25.76 92.10 3.58
CA ILE A 10 24.75 91.13 4.01
C ILE A 10 23.62 91.17 3.04
N SER A 11 23.47 90.17 2.17
CA SER A 11 22.27 89.93 1.35
C SER A 11 21.07 89.67 2.29
N GLY A 12 19.94 90.33 2.05
CA GLY A 12 18.76 90.37 2.91
C GLY A 12 18.13 89.00 3.20
N PRO A 13 17.20 88.90 4.15
CA PRO A 13 16.69 87.63 4.73
C PRO A 13 16.00 86.67 3.75
N GLN A 14 15.68 87.10 2.50
CA GLN A 14 15.09 86.21 1.46
C GLN A 14 16.13 85.36 0.73
N GLY A 15 17.39 85.72 0.62
CA GLY A 15 18.44 84.99 -0.05
C GLY A 15 18.92 83.79 0.82
N SER A 16 18.95 83.95 2.14
CA SER A 16 19.36 82.84 3.08
C SER A 16 18.30 81.77 3.20
N SER A 17 17.02 82.10 3.15
CA SER A 17 15.91 81.15 3.23
C SER A 17 15.83 80.23 1.97
N ASN A 18 16.05 80.80 0.79
CA ASN A 18 16.08 80.03 -0.47
C ASN A 18 17.30 79.10 -0.57
N ALA A 19 18.45 79.52 -0.07
CA ALA A 19 19.64 78.69 -0.02
C ALA A 19 19.48 77.50 0.94
N LEU A 20 18.87 77.70 2.13
CA LEU A 20 18.58 76.63 3.08
C LEU A 20 17.56 75.63 2.55
N LEU A 21 16.49 76.06 1.88
CA LEU A 21 15.47 75.22 1.25
C LEU A 21 16.07 74.33 0.13
N ARG A 22 16.98 74.89 -0.66
CA ARG A 22 17.73 74.08 -1.67
C ARG A 22 18.65 73.07 -1.01
N LEU A 23 19.39 73.39 0.01
CA LEU A 23 20.25 72.49 0.74
C LEU A 23 19.46 71.33 1.33
N ILE A 24 18.28 71.60 1.92
CA ILE A 24 17.37 70.57 2.42
C ILE A 24 16.91 69.66 1.29
N ALA A 25 16.44 70.20 0.19
CA ALA A 25 15.94 69.43 -0.96
C ALA A 25 17.06 68.55 -1.62
N ASP A 26 18.30 69.04 -1.63
CA ASP A 26 19.44 68.28 -2.15
C ASP A 26 19.98 67.24 -1.19
N SER A 27 19.72 67.39 0.13
CA SER A 27 20.14 66.41 1.17
C SER A 27 19.17 65.24 1.34
N VAL A 28 17.93 65.35 0.86
CA VAL A 28 16.92 64.27 0.93
C VAL A 28 17.21 63.24 -0.17
N PRO A 29 17.26 61.94 0.14
CA PRO A 29 17.50 60.87 -0.84
C PRO A 29 16.25 60.61 -1.69
N ALA A 30 15.73 61.66 -2.33
CA ALA A 30 14.60 61.63 -3.23
C ALA A 30 14.79 62.62 -4.37
N LEU A 31 14.30 62.29 -5.54
CA LEU A 31 14.31 63.18 -6.70
C LEU A 31 13.10 64.09 -6.61
N MET A 32 13.32 65.40 -6.60
CA MET A 32 12.26 66.38 -6.40
C MET A 32 12.21 67.39 -7.54
N ALA A 33 10.99 67.66 -8.02
CA ALA A 33 10.75 68.73 -8.98
C ALA A 33 9.39 69.35 -8.74
N TYR A 34 9.25 70.60 -9.19
CA TYR A 34 7.99 71.33 -9.28
C TYR A 34 7.77 71.83 -10.67
N PHE A 35 6.63 71.52 -11.25
CA PHE A 35 6.20 71.97 -12.58
C PHE A 35 4.97 72.83 -12.45
N ASP A 36 4.97 74.02 -13.15
CA ASP A 36 3.84 74.94 -13.16
C ASP A 36 2.71 74.50 -14.10
N LEU A 37 1.58 75.20 -14.01
CA LEU A 37 0.46 75.12 -14.94
C LEU A 37 0.16 76.51 -15.50
N PRO A 38 -0.25 76.61 -16.81
CA PRO A 38 -0.61 75.51 -17.73
C PRO A 38 0.57 74.92 -18.50
N GLY A 39 1.77 75.47 -18.43
CA GLY A 39 2.89 75.17 -19.33
C GLY A 39 3.65 73.90 -19.00
N LEU A 40 3.42 73.26 -17.81
CA LEU A 40 4.17 72.15 -17.30
C LEU A 40 5.70 72.36 -17.35
N ARG A 41 6.13 73.56 -17.03
CA ARG A 41 7.55 73.94 -17.02
C ARG A 41 8.15 73.80 -15.67
N CYS A 42 9.34 73.25 -15.63
CA CYS A 42 10.11 73.05 -14.40
C CYS A 42 10.45 74.42 -13.77
N GLN A 43 9.92 74.68 -12.61
CA GLN A 43 10.24 75.86 -11.81
C GLN A 43 11.25 75.60 -10.71
N PHE A 44 11.34 74.33 -10.31
CA PHE A 44 12.28 73.86 -9.32
C PHE A 44 12.66 72.37 -9.58
N ALA A 45 13.91 72.04 -9.43
CA ALA A 45 14.42 70.73 -9.38
C ALA A 45 15.59 70.64 -8.36
N ASN A 46 15.65 69.58 -7.57
CA ASN A 46 16.85 69.31 -6.77
C ASN A 46 17.97 68.72 -7.64
N GLN A 47 19.19 68.71 -7.12
CA GLN A 47 20.37 68.21 -7.83
C GLN A 47 20.18 66.76 -8.29
N GLY A 48 19.56 65.90 -7.46
CA GLY A 48 19.26 64.52 -7.79
C GLY A 48 18.36 64.36 -8.99
N TYR A 49 17.24 65.11 -9.07
CA TYR A 49 16.30 65.07 -10.21
C TYR A 49 16.91 65.59 -11.51
N ALA A 50 17.67 66.69 -11.42
CA ALA A 50 18.35 67.24 -12.58
C ALA A 50 19.36 66.27 -13.15
N ALA A 51 20.25 65.71 -12.30
CA ALA A 51 21.26 64.73 -12.69
C ALA A 51 20.63 63.45 -13.24
N TYR A 52 19.55 62.97 -12.64
CA TYR A 52 18.82 61.78 -13.09
C TYR A 52 18.31 61.91 -14.54
N ASN A 53 17.92 63.09 -14.95
CA ASN A 53 17.46 63.38 -16.31
C ASN A 53 18.57 63.93 -17.25
N GLY A 54 19.82 63.87 -16.82
CA GLY A 54 20.98 64.28 -17.63
C GLY A 54 21.15 65.80 -17.75
N HIS A 55 20.58 66.58 -16.82
CA HIS A 55 20.64 68.03 -16.78
C HIS A 55 21.39 68.55 -15.55
N SER A 56 21.81 69.82 -15.63
CA SER A 56 22.14 70.58 -14.42
C SER A 56 20.89 71.25 -13.87
N VAL A 57 20.88 71.61 -12.58
CA VAL A 57 19.76 72.38 -11.98
C VAL A 57 19.47 73.65 -12.75
N ALA A 58 20.50 74.35 -13.29
CA ALA A 58 20.35 75.55 -14.08
C ALA A 58 19.76 75.31 -15.48
N SER A 59 20.06 74.19 -16.10
CA SER A 59 19.59 73.83 -17.45
C SER A 59 18.20 73.22 -17.49
N ILE A 60 17.74 72.59 -16.40
CA ILE A 60 16.41 71.95 -16.38
C ILE A 60 15.28 72.92 -16.05
N VAL A 61 15.56 74.00 -15.32
CA VAL A 61 14.58 75.05 -15.01
C VAL A 61 14.14 75.75 -16.28
N GLY A 62 12.82 75.84 -16.48
CA GLY A 62 12.17 76.37 -17.65
C GLY A 62 11.85 75.38 -18.75
N LEU A 63 12.43 74.13 -18.72
CA LEU A 63 12.05 73.10 -19.66
C LEU A 63 10.67 72.55 -19.32
N THR A 64 9.92 72.15 -20.34
CA THR A 64 8.69 71.35 -20.11
C THR A 64 9.02 70.00 -19.61
N VAL A 65 8.06 69.29 -18.99
CA VAL A 65 8.25 67.90 -18.54
C VAL A 65 8.78 67.01 -19.67
N GLN A 66 8.22 67.17 -20.88
CA GLN A 66 8.64 66.40 -22.05
C GLN A 66 10.09 66.67 -22.48
N GLU A 67 10.48 67.92 -22.46
CA GLU A 67 11.87 68.33 -22.78
C GLU A 67 12.86 67.83 -21.72
N ALA A 68 12.46 67.87 -20.46
CA ALA A 68 13.30 67.46 -19.34
C ALA A 68 13.54 65.94 -19.29
N ILE A 69 12.55 65.11 -19.64
CA ILE A 69 12.63 63.62 -19.47
C ILE A 69 12.69 62.88 -20.81
N GLY A 70 12.47 63.54 -21.91
CA GLY A 70 12.43 62.99 -23.28
C GLY A 70 11.07 62.35 -23.65
N THR A 71 10.82 62.25 -24.95
CA THR A 71 9.52 61.85 -25.52
C THR A 71 9.09 60.42 -25.09
N LYS A 72 10.02 59.46 -24.99
CA LYS A 72 9.69 58.10 -24.61
C LYS A 72 9.21 58.02 -23.17
N ALA A 73 9.89 58.69 -22.24
CA ALA A 73 9.49 58.73 -20.84
C ALA A 73 8.20 59.52 -20.64
N TRP A 74 8.02 60.63 -21.39
CA TRP A 74 6.79 61.42 -21.39
C TRP A 74 5.56 60.59 -21.72
N LEU A 75 5.56 59.84 -22.82
CA LEU A 75 4.44 58.98 -23.22
C LEU A 75 4.05 57.97 -22.14
N ALA A 76 5.03 57.44 -21.41
CA ALA A 76 4.78 56.47 -20.35
C ALA A 76 4.13 57.09 -19.11
N ILE A 77 4.38 58.35 -18.81
CA ILE A 77 3.87 59.03 -17.61
C ILE A 77 2.69 59.95 -17.88
N GLN A 78 2.40 60.27 -19.14
CA GLN A 78 1.33 61.16 -19.56
C GLN A 78 -0.01 60.90 -18.86
N PRO A 79 -0.52 59.66 -18.77
CA PRO A 79 -1.80 59.39 -18.11
C PRO A 79 -1.81 59.79 -16.61
N TYR A 80 -0.67 59.66 -15.92
CA TYR A 80 -0.54 60.09 -14.54
C TYR A 80 -0.49 61.61 -14.38
N ILE A 81 0.19 62.29 -15.29
CA ILE A 81 0.25 63.77 -15.34
C ILE A 81 -1.13 64.33 -15.61
N GLU A 82 -1.90 63.76 -16.56
CA GLU A 82 -3.27 64.21 -16.87
C GLU A 82 -4.21 64.12 -15.67
N ARG A 83 -4.07 63.05 -14.88
CA ARG A 83 -4.81 62.90 -13.61
C ARG A 83 -4.41 63.95 -12.60
N THR A 84 -3.13 64.24 -12.49
CA THR A 84 -2.63 65.28 -11.57
C THR A 84 -3.06 66.67 -11.98
N ILE A 85 -3.14 67.00 -13.31
CA ILE A 85 -3.68 68.25 -13.82
C ILE A 85 -5.18 68.37 -13.45
N ARG A 86 -5.93 67.31 -13.36
CA ARG A 86 -7.32 67.29 -12.86
C ARG A 86 -7.44 67.49 -11.35
N GLY A 87 -6.32 67.65 -10.65
CA GLY A 87 -6.29 67.89 -9.21
C GLY A 87 -6.17 66.61 -8.37
N GLU A 88 -5.94 65.45 -9.00
CA GLU A 88 -5.76 64.21 -8.27
C GLU A 88 -4.32 64.09 -7.73
N HIS A 89 -4.17 63.65 -6.48
CA HIS A 89 -2.89 63.16 -5.97
C HIS A 89 -2.63 61.79 -6.53
N VAL A 90 -1.61 61.63 -7.36
CA VAL A 90 -1.30 60.37 -8.03
C VAL A 90 -0.04 59.75 -7.44
N LYS A 91 -0.18 58.52 -6.97
CA LYS A 91 0.92 57.70 -6.44
C LYS A 91 0.97 56.39 -7.20
N TYR A 92 2.16 56.03 -7.71
CA TYR A 92 2.35 54.74 -8.38
C TYR A 92 3.79 54.25 -8.23
N MET A 93 3.96 52.93 -8.38
CA MET A 93 5.28 52.28 -8.38
C MET A 93 5.57 51.77 -9.79
N ARG A 94 6.82 51.81 -10.17
CA ARG A 94 7.30 51.24 -11.43
C ARG A 94 8.75 50.80 -11.34
N GLU A 95 9.10 49.81 -12.13
CA GLU A 95 10.47 49.46 -12.38
C GLU A 95 11.12 50.46 -13.35
N GLN A 96 12.32 50.90 -13.02
CA GLN A 96 13.07 51.88 -13.79
C GLN A 96 14.51 51.40 -13.96
N THR A 97 14.94 51.26 -15.21
CA THR A 97 16.37 51.04 -15.52
C THR A 97 17.12 52.35 -15.48
N ILE A 98 18.14 52.46 -14.62
CA ILE A 98 19.01 53.63 -14.54
C ILE A 98 20.12 53.54 -15.61
N PRO A 99 20.82 54.65 -15.93
CA PRO A 99 21.85 54.67 -16.96
C PRO A 99 23.00 53.68 -16.80
N SER A 100 23.25 53.20 -15.58
CA SER A 100 24.22 52.11 -15.30
C SER A 100 23.77 50.73 -15.77
N GLY A 101 22.50 50.57 -16.22
CA GLY A 101 21.90 49.29 -16.59
C GLY A 101 21.23 48.55 -15.41
N GLU A 102 21.29 49.08 -14.21
CA GLU A 102 20.65 48.53 -13.01
C GLU A 102 19.16 48.83 -13.00
N SER A 103 18.33 47.86 -12.61
CA SER A 103 16.86 48.06 -12.49
C SER A 103 16.53 48.39 -11.04
N ARG A 104 15.77 49.43 -10.82
CA ARG A 104 15.34 49.89 -9.50
C ARG A 104 13.84 50.02 -9.43
N MET A 105 13.27 49.70 -8.28
CA MET A 105 11.87 49.94 -8.02
C MET A 105 11.69 51.36 -7.45
N ILE A 106 10.99 52.21 -8.16
CA ILE A 106 10.75 53.58 -7.73
C ILE A 106 9.27 53.82 -7.41
N GLU A 107 9.04 54.64 -6.37
CA GLU A 107 7.74 55.15 -6.02
C GLU A 107 7.66 56.60 -6.49
N VAL A 108 6.67 56.94 -7.32
CA VAL A 108 6.43 58.26 -7.88
C VAL A 108 5.19 58.87 -7.24
N ASN A 109 5.34 60.03 -6.65
CA ASN A 109 4.25 60.83 -6.08
C ASN A 109 4.13 62.14 -6.87
N LEU A 110 2.95 62.39 -7.44
CA LEU A 110 2.56 63.61 -8.11
C LEU A 110 1.50 64.33 -7.29
N ILE A 111 1.87 65.42 -6.67
CA ILE A 111 1.05 66.13 -5.68
C ILE A 111 0.61 67.47 -6.31
N PRO A 112 -0.68 67.70 -6.61
CA PRO A 112 -1.16 68.99 -7.14
C PRO A 112 -1.02 70.08 -6.09
N HIS A 113 -0.58 71.22 -6.53
CA HIS A 113 -0.41 72.46 -5.74
C HIS A 113 -1.50 73.44 -6.05
N PHE A 114 -2.20 73.90 -5.04
CA PHE A 114 -3.30 74.83 -5.16
C PHE A 114 -2.98 76.16 -4.49
N SER A 115 -3.47 77.24 -5.07
CA SER A 115 -3.50 78.60 -4.42
C SER A 115 -4.51 78.61 -3.28
N PRO A 116 -4.47 79.63 -2.36
CA PRO A 116 -5.52 79.83 -1.38
C PRO A 116 -6.93 79.93 -1.95
N GLN A 117 -7.04 80.35 -3.23
CA GLN A 117 -8.28 80.50 -3.99
C GLN A 117 -8.71 79.23 -4.69
N LYS A 118 -8.06 78.07 -4.38
CA LYS A 118 -8.29 76.72 -4.98
C LYS A 118 -7.98 76.62 -6.48
N GLN A 119 -7.23 77.56 -7.05
CA GLN A 119 -6.72 77.48 -8.41
C GLN A 119 -5.45 76.58 -8.36
N GLN A 120 -5.35 75.59 -9.25
CA GLN A 120 -4.16 74.80 -9.38
C GLN A 120 -3.02 75.58 -10.01
N LEU A 121 -1.91 75.67 -9.32
CA LEU A 121 -0.73 76.44 -9.73
C LEU A 121 0.33 75.56 -10.40
N GLY A 122 0.35 74.25 -10.06
CA GLY A 122 1.35 73.33 -10.54
C GLY A 122 1.28 72.01 -9.82
N SER A 123 2.35 71.24 -9.88
CA SER A 123 2.45 69.97 -9.22
C SER A 123 3.86 69.70 -8.69
N PHE A 124 3.95 69.17 -7.48
CA PHE A 124 5.20 68.60 -6.94
C PHE A 124 5.36 67.16 -7.43
N LEU A 125 6.56 66.82 -7.84
CA LEU A 125 7.00 65.46 -8.16
C LEU A 125 8.01 65.03 -7.10
N LEU A 126 7.76 63.88 -6.51
CA LEU A 126 8.70 63.20 -5.62
C LEU A 126 8.90 61.76 -6.11
N ILE A 127 10.14 61.38 -6.40
CA ILE A 127 10.50 60.01 -6.77
C ILE A 127 11.44 59.47 -5.68
N THR A 128 11.05 58.37 -5.10
CA THR A 128 11.84 57.68 -4.04
C THR A 128 12.24 56.28 -4.52
N ASP A 129 13.50 55.92 -4.36
CA ASP A 129 13.97 54.57 -4.57
C ASP A 129 13.50 53.70 -3.38
N ILE A 130 12.73 52.66 -3.69
CA ILE A 130 12.16 51.72 -2.75
C ILE A 130 12.67 50.28 -2.99
N THR A 131 13.75 50.11 -3.74
CA THR A 131 14.26 48.80 -4.20
C THR A 131 14.52 47.87 -3.03
N ASP A 132 15.26 48.29 -2.02
CA ASP A 132 15.61 47.46 -0.85
C ASP A 132 14.39 47.04 -0.06
N ARG A 133 13.45 47.97 0.16
CA ARG A 133 12.21 47.71 0.86
C ARG A 133 11.32 46.72 0.07
N TRP A 134 11.17 46.96 -1.23
CA TRP A 134 10.38 46.10 -2.11
C TRP A 134 10.97 44.67 -2.22
N GLN A 135 12.31 44.55 -2.32
CA GLN A 135 13.00 43.26 -2.33
C GLN A 135 12.81 42.51 -1.01
N ALA A 136 12.95 43.18 0.12
CA ALA A 136 12.74 42.58 1.43
C ALA A 136 11.29 42.05 1.60
N GLU A 137 10.29 42.90 1.29
CA GLU A 137 8.86 42.55 1.33
C GLU A 137 8.54 41.38 0.36
N SER A 138 9.10 41.44 -0.87
CA SER A 138 8.93 40.40 -1.89
C SER A 138 9.56 39.06 -1.46
N THR A 139 10.74 39.08 -0.84
CA THR A 139 11.43 37.88 -0.36
C THR A 139 10.64 37.21 0.76
N VAL A 140 10.13 37.97 1.72
CA VAL A 140 9.27 37.45 2.80
C VAL A 140 8.03 36.81 2.20
N ARG A 141 7.33 37.51 1.32
CA ARG A 141 6.11 37.03 0.66
C ARG A 141 6.36 35.73 -0.14
N GLN A 142 7.45 35.67 -0.89
CA GLN A 142 7.82 34.45 -1.64
C GLN A 142 8.15 33.29 -0.71
N SER A 143 8.80 33.58 0.42
CA SER A 143 9.12 32.56 1.43
C SER A 143 7.84 32.01 2.07
N GLU A 144 6.90 32.88 2.45
CA GLU A 144 5.59 32.48 2.99
C GLU A 144 4.77 31.66 1.99
N GLU A 145 4.70 32.09 0.72
CA GLU A 145 4.00 31.34 -0.33
C GLU A 145 4.67 29.96 -0.59
N ARG A 146 5.99 29.90 -0.55
CA ARG A 146 6.72 28.63 -0.68
C ARG A 146 6.41 27.70 0.49
N MET A 147 6.46 28.17 1.71
CA MET A 147 6.13 27.39 2.91
C MET A 147 4.68 26.88 2.86
N ARG A 148 3.73 27.73 2.48
CA ARG A 148 2.32 27.33 2.33
C ARG A 148 2.17 26.22 1.28
N LYS A 149 2.78 26.37 0.12
CA LYS A 149 2.77 25.33 -0.92
C LYS A 149 3.41 24.01 -0.45
N PHE A 150 4.47 24.05 0.33
CA PHE A 150 5.06 22.82 0.90
C PHE A 150 4.10 22.11 1.85
N THR A 151 3.39 22.82 2.68
CA THR A 151 2.40 22.23 3.60
C THR A 151 1.13 21.73 2.90
N GLU A 152 0.78 22.31 1.74
CA GLU A 152 -0.37 21.89 0.94
C GLU A 152 -0.10 20.67 0.05
N ILE A 153 1.17 20.46 -0.40
CA ILE A 153 1.55 19.32 -1.25
C ILE A 153 1.70 18.01 -0.47
N THR A 154 1.96 18.10 0.82
CA THR A 154 2.09 16.89 1.65
C THR A 154 0.70 16.32 1.98
N ASP A 155 0.55 15.01 1.80
CA ASP A 155 -0.65 14.27 2.25
C ASP A 155 -0.66 14.06 3.78
N GLU A 156 0.41 14.44 4.46
CA GLU A 156 0.52 14.33 5.91
C GLU A 156 -0.16 15.52 6.59
N ALA A 157 -0.98 15.22 7.58
CA ALA A 157 -1.61 16.25 8.38
C ALA A 157 -0.56 16.92 9.28
N ILE A 158 -0.49 18.25 9.21
CA ILE A 158 0.38 19.07 10.04
C ILE A 158 -0.52 19.94 10.92
N LEU A 159 -0.26 19.93 12.20
CA LEU A 159 -0.91 20.83 13.13
C LEU A 159 0.12 21.52 14.04
N PHE A 160 -0.23 22.71 14.46
CA PHE A 160 0.53 23.49 15.43
C PHE A 160 -0.30 23.61 16.70
N HIS A 161 0.34 23.42 17.84
CA HIS A 161 -0.34 23.61 19.12
C HIS A 161 0.58 24.29 20.15
N ARG A 162 -0.07 24.99 21.10
CA ARG A 162 0.57 25.53 22.30
C ARG A 162 -0.15 24.93 23.51
N ASP A 163 0.59 24.32 24.41
CA ASP A 163 0.06 23.67 25.60
C ASP A 163 -1.10 22.69 25.33
N GLY A 164 -1.04 22.00 24.17
CA GLY A 164 -2.09 21.08 23.74
C GLY A 164 -3.29 21.73 23.04
N LEU A 165 -3.35 23.06 22.91
CA LEU A 165 -4.42 23.77 22.18
C LEU A 165 -3.97 24.05 20.75
N ILE A 166 -4.77 23.64 19.77
CA ILE A 166 -4.49 23.80 18.34
C ILE A 166 -4.50 25.28 17.97
N THR A 167 -3.43 25.72 17.32
CA THR A 167 -3.24 27.11 16.88
C THR A 167 -3.24 27.28 15.37
N ASP A 168 -2.89 26.22 14.62
CA ASP A 168 -2.90 26.23 13.16
C ASP A 168 -2.83 24.79 12.61
N GLY A 169 -3.06 24.61 11.29
CA GLY A 169 -2.95 23.33 10.61
C GLY A 169 -3.11 23.46 9.09
N ASN A 170 -2.70 22.42 8.36
CA ASN A 170 -2.84 22.36 6.91
C ASN A 170 -4.16 21.69 6.47
N ASP A 171 -4.46 21.73 5.18
CA ASP A 171 -5.67 21.11 4.60
C ASP A 171 -5.71 19.57 4.78
N ALA A 172 -4.54 18.91 4.87
CA ALA A 172 -4.48 17.48 5.13
C ALA A 172 -5.06 17.12 6.52
N LEU A 173 -4.93 18.00 7.50
CA LEU A 173 -5.57 17.83 8.82
C LEU A 173 -7.11 17.76 8.69
N THR A 174 -7.68 18.64 7.86
CA THR A 174 -9.12 18.64 7.57
C THR A 174 -9.55 17.34 6.87
N ARG A 175 -8.79 16.89 5.88
CA ARG A 175 -9.07 15.62 5.19
C ARG A 175 -8.99 14.41 6.13
N LEU A 176 -7.98 14.39 7.01
CA LEU A 176 -7.75 13.30 7.94
C LEU A 176 -8.79 13.22 9.05
N THR A 177 -9.23 14.37 9.57
CA THR A 177 -10.10 14.41 10.76
C THR A 177 -11.57 14.66 10.43
N GLY A 178 -11.88 15.18 9.24
CA GLY A 178 -13.22 15.60 8.83
C GLY A 178 -13.67 16.93 9.45
N TYR A 179 -12.84 17.57 10.26
CA TYR A 179 -13.11 18.88 10.83
C TYR A 179 -12.44 19.98 10.01
N THR A 180 -13.10 21.09 9.81
CA THR A 180 -12.48 22.28 9.22
C THR A 180 -11.53 22.95 10.22
N LEU A 181 -10.51 23.66 9.72
CA LEU A 181 -9.55 24.34 10.58
C LEU A 181 -10.22 25.30 11.61
N PRO A 182 -11.23 26.12 11.24
CA PRO A 182 -11.94 26.94 12.22
C PRO A 182 -12.66 26.17 13.33
N GLU A 183 -13.10 24.92 13.06
CA GLU A 183 -13.77 24.09 14.06
C GLU A 183 -12.79 23.51 15.09
N VAL A 184 -11.53 23.32 14.73
CA VAL A 184 -10.51 22.72 15.60
C VAL A 184 -9.64 23.75 16.31
N MET A 185 -9.59 25.00 15.83
CA MET A 185 -8.81 26.08 16.42
C MET A 185 -9.19 26.30 17.90
N GLY A 186 -8.20 26.32 18.77
CA GLY A 186 -8.37 26.49 20.21
C GLY A 186 -8.88 25.24 20.95
N LEU A 187 -9.20 24.15 20.24
CA LEU A 187 -9.54 22.88 20.89
C LEU A 187 -8.28 22.12 21.32
N SER A 188 -8.45 21.27 22.32
CA SER A 188 -7.38 20.39 22.77
C SER A 188 -7.14 19.25 21.77
N ILE A 189 -5.86 19.00 21.41
CA ILE A 189 -5.46 17.84 20.59
C ILE A 189 -5.95 16.51 21.15
N PHE A 190 -6.08 16.41 22.49
CA PHE A 190 -6.54 15.19 23.17
C PHE A 190 -8.03 14.88 22.94
N ASN A 191 -8.81 15.84 22.44
CA ASN A 191 -10.22 15.62 22.10
C ASN A 191 -10.38 14.69 20.89
N PHE A 192 -9.39 14.69 19.99
CA PHE A 192 -9.37 13.89 18.77
C PHE A 192 -8.76 12.50 18.97
N ILE A 193 -8.08 12.26 20.10
CA ILE A 193 -7.43 10.98 20.40
C ILE A 193 -8.42 10.06 21.12
N SER A 194 -8.49 8.79 20.70
CA SER A 194 -9.30 7.77 21.36
C SER A 194 -8.91 7.61 22.82
N HIS A 195 -9.90 7.33 23.67
CA HIS A 195 -9.73 7.37 25.13
C HIS A 195 -8.54 6.53 25.64
N GLU A 196 -8.34 5.36 25.08
CA GLU A 196 -7.27 4.41 25.42
C GLU A 196 -5.84 4.96 25.16
N TRP A 197 -5.69 5.87 24.19
CA TRP A 197 -4.40 6.43 23.79
C TRP A 197 -4.09 7.81 24.39
N ARG A 198 -5.04 8.43 25.09
CA ARG A 198 -4.87 9.78 25.65
C ARG A 198 -3.72 9.89 26.64
N ALA A 199 -3.53 8.86 27.48
CA ALA A 199 -2.45 8.86 28.46
C ALA A 199 -1.07 8.86 27.79
N VAL A 200 -0.90 8.06 26.74
CA VAL A 200 0.33 7.98 25.94
C VAL A 200 0.61 9.32 25.27
N ALA A 201 -0.38 9.88 24.57
CA ALA A 201 -0.22 11.16 23.88
C ALA A 201 0.08 12.31 24.84
N TYR A 202 -0.53 12.31 26.03
CA TYR A 202 -0.27 13.30 27.07
C TYR A 202 1.17 13.21 27.58
N GLU A 203 1.68 12.02 27.84
CA GLU A 203 3.07 11.78 28.25
C GLU A 203 4.06 12.30 27.21
N TYR A 204 3.86 11.93 25.91
CA TYR A 204 4.70 12.38 24.79
C TYR A 204 4.71 13.91 24.65
N THR A 205 3.54 14.52 24.75
CA THR A 205 3.41 15.98 24.64
C THR A 205 4.08 16.69 25.81
N ARG A 206 3.83 16.24 27.05
CA ARG A 206 4.38 16.85 28.26
C ARG A 206 5.88 16.70 28.40
N ALA A 207 6.41 15.53 28.02
CA ALA A 207 7.84 15.24 28.06
C ALA A 207 8.62 15.86 26.87
N GLY A 208 7.94 16.49 25.93
CA GLY A 208 8.56 17.07 24.73
C GLY A 208 9.21 16.01 23.82
N ARG A 209 8.77 14.74 23.88
CA ARG A 209 9.35 13.65 23.10
C ARG A 209 9.14 13.89 21.61
N GLU A 210 10.17 13.56 20.82
CA GLU A 210 10.18 13.75 19.35
C GLU A 210 10.20 12.42 18.58
N ASP A 211 10.34 11.28 19.26
CA ASP A 211 10.28 9.96 18.65
C ASP A 211 8.86 9.66 18.17
N PRO A 212 8.70 8.97 17.01
CA PRO A 212 7.40 8.57 16.48
C PRO A 212 6.65 7.64 17.46
N TYR A 213 5.33 7.82 17.55
CA TYR A 213 4.46 6.91 18.28
C TYR A 213 3.12 6.74 17.57
N GLU A 214 2.50 5.58 17.75
CA GLU A 214 1.21 5.27 17.13
C GLU A 214 0.08 5.51 18.13
N VAL A 215 -1.00 6.10 17.64
CA VAL A 215 -2.27 6.26 18.37
C VAL A 215 -3.44 6.11 17.42
N THR A 216 -4.64 6.04 17.98
CA THR A 216 -5.87 6.07 17.19
C THR A 216 -6.58 7.40 17.43
N ILE A 217 -6.90 8.10 16.35
CA ILE A 217 -7.72 9.31 16.39
C ILE A 217 -9.17 9.01 16.00
N ARG A 218 -10.09 9.91 16.36
CA ARG A 218 -11.50 9.83 16.02
C ARG A 218 -11.84 10.86 14.95
N HIS A 219 -12.35 10.41 13.83
CA HIS A 219 -12.90 11.25 12.77
C HIS A 219 -14.25 11.88 13.19
N LYS A 220 -14.65 12.96 12.55
CA LYS A 220 -15.88 13.71 12.83
C LYS A 220 -17.16 12.87 12.74
N ASP A 221 -17.22 11.89 11.84
CA ASP A 221 -18.34 10.96 11.69
C ASP A 221 -18.34 9.80 12.69
N GLY A 222 -17.32 9.71 13.54
CA GLY A 222 -17.23 8.75 14.65
C GLY A 222 -16.34 7.54 14.39
N HIS A 223 -15.89 7.27 13.16
CA HIS A 223 -14.94 6.18 12.92
C HIS A 223 -13.55 6.51 13.45
N THR A 224 -12.72 5.50 13.63
CA THR A 224 -11.37 5.63 14.18
C THR A 224 -10.31 5.38 13.10
N ILE A 225 -9.23 6.17 13.14
CA ILE A 225 -8.13 6.10 12.19
C ILE A 225 -6.83 5.87 12.97
N PRO A 226 -6.08 4.80 12.70
CA PRO A 226 -4.75 4.61 13.27
C PRO A 226 -3.78 5.59 12.62
N VAL A 227 -3.05 6.34 13.44
CA VAL A 227 -2.09 7.34 12.96
C VAL A 227 -0.74 7.19 13.67
N GLU A 228 0.32 7.53 12.94
CA GLU A 228 1.65 7.74 13.49
C GLU A 228 1.84 9.25 13.71
N VAL A 229 2.29 9.61 14.90
CA VAL A 229 2.43 10.99 15.36
C VAL A 229 3.90 11.28 15.65
N VAL A 230 4.39 12.40 15.10
CA VAL A 230 5.72 12.95 15.39
C VAL A 230 5.57 14.40 15.80
N GLY A 231 5.98 14.78 16.98
CA GLY A 231 5.94 16.16 17.45
C GLY A 231 7.33 16.75 17.61
N LYS A 232 7.55 17.98 17.13
CA LYS A 232 8.79 18.73 17.34
C LYS A 232 8.50 20.06 18.01
N THR A 233 9.26 20.39 19.05
CA THR A 233 9.18 21.67 19.73
C THR A 233 9.98 22.72 18.99
N MET A 234 9.35 23.85 18.66
CA MET A 234 9.98 24.97 17.98
C MET A 234 10.09 26.16 18.95
N PRO A 235 11.31 26.57 19.31
CA PRO A 235 11.51 27.72 20.18
C PRO A 235 11.15 29.02 19.46
N GLN A 236 10.37 29.88 20.12
CA GLN A 236 10.09 31.24 19.67
C GLN A 236 10.42 32.26 20.74
N LEU A 237 10.64 33.53 20.36
CA LEU A 237 11.05 34.64 21.26
C LEU A 237 10.14 34.85 22.48
N HIS A 238 8.87 34.41 22.47
CA HIS A 238 7.90 34.70 23.54
C HIS A 238 7.13 33.47 24.06
N ALA A 239 7.14 32.33 23.36
CA ALA A 239 6.57 31.06 23.85
C ALA A 239 6.91 29.93 22.87
N ASP A 240 7.25 28.76 23.37
CA ASP A 240 7.43 27.56 22.58
C ASP A 240 6.10 27.07 22.03
N TYR A 241 6.09 26.65 20.76
CA TYR A 241 4.98 25.89 20.20
C TYR A 241 5.49 24.58 19.62
N ARG A 242 4.59 23.64 19.49
CA ARG A 242 4.91 22.32 18.98
C ARG A 242 4.26 22.11 17.62
N VAL A 243 5.04 21.66 16.66
CA VAL A 243 4.58 21.20 15.36
C VAL A 243 4.40 19.69 15.43
N VAL A 244 3.24 19.22 15.03
CA VAL A 244 2.90 17.79 15.04
C VAL A 244 2.56 17.36 13.64
N LEU A 245 3.27 16.33 13.18
CA LEU A 245 3.00 15.61 11.96
C LEU A 245 2.13 14.39 12.32
N VAL A 246 1.03 14.22 11.61
CA VAL A 246 0.11 13.08 11.79
C VAL A 246 -0.05 12.38 10.46
N ARG A 247 0.41 11.14 10.41
CA ARG A 247 0.36 10.28 9.23
C ARG A 247 -0.68 9.20 9.42
N ASP A 248 -1.62 9.08 8.49
CA ASP A 248 -2.52 7.92 8.42
C ASP A 248 -1.72 6.65 8.10
N ILE A 249 -1.84 5.64 8.95
CA ILE A 249 -1.18 4.34 8.77
C ILE A 249 -2.19 3.21 8.52
N THR A 250 -3.43 3.52 8.16
CA THR A 250 -4.48 2.54 7.88
C THR A 250 -4.04 1.55 6.81
N ALA A 251 -3.62 2.05 5.65
CA ALA A 251 -3.16 1.20 4.55
C ALA A 251 -1.94 0.34 4.93
N ARG A 252 -1.02 0.88 5.77
CA ARG A 252 0.13 0.12 6.27
C ARG A 252 -0.31 -1.03 7.18
N LYS A 253 -1.23 -0.77 8.11
CA LYS A 253 -1.77 -1.80 9.03
C LYS A 253 -2.57 -2.86 8.29
N GLU A 254 -3.45 -2.47 7.39
CA GLU A 254 -4.21 -3.41 6.55
C GLU A 254 -3.30 -4.28 5.69
N ALA A 255 -2.24 -3.70 5.10
CA ALA A 255 -1.25 -4.47 4.34
C ALA A 255 -0.50 -5.47 5.24
N GLN A 256 -0.10 -5.05 6.44
CA GLN A 256 0.59 -5.90 7.40
C GLN A 256 -0.32 -7.03 7.94
N GLU A 257 -1.58 -6.73 8.23
CA GLU A 257 -2.58 -7.73 8.62
C GLU A 257 -2.84 -8.72 7.49
N ARG A 258 -2.98 -8.21 6.26
CA ARG A 258 -3.13 -9.05 5.07
C ARG A 258 -1.91 -9.93 4.83
N GLU A 259 -0.70 -9.39 4.95
CA GLU A 259 0.54 -10.17 4.84
C GLU A 259 0.59 -11.28 5.90
N THR A 260 0.26 -10.95 7.15
CA THR A 260 0.20 -11.92 8.24
C THR A 260 -0.87 -13.00 7.96
N PHE A 261 -2.03 -12.59 7.48
CA PHE A 261 -3.09 -13.52 7.11
C PHE A 261 -2.64 -14.46 5.98
N LEU A 262 -2.07 -13.92 4.89
CA LEU A 262 -1.56 -14.73 3.76
C LEU A 262 -0.41 -15.66 4.15
N ALA A 263 0.42 -15.27 5.12
CA ALA A 263 1.49 -16.12 5.63
C ALA A 263 0.98 -17.34 6.42
N LEU A 264 -0.24 -17.27 6.95
CA LEU A 264 -0.81 -18.27 7.86
C LEU A 264 -2.05 -18.99 7.32
N HIS A 265 -2.64 -18.51 6.20
CA HIS A 265 -3.86 -19.09 5.63
C HIS A 265 -3.65 -19.46 4.15
N ASP A 266 -4.43 -20.42 3.69
CA ASP A 266 -4.52 -20.80 2.28
C ASP A 266 -5.32 -19.73 1.51
N THR A 267 -4.76 -19.24 0.42
CA THR A 267 -5.34 -18.10 -0.34
C THR A 267 -6.66 -18.44 -1.03
N LEU A 268 -6.90 -19.70 -1.36
CA LEU A 268 -8.10 -20.15 -2.03
C LEU A 268 -9.26 -20.38 -1.03
N THR A 269 -9.01 -21.20 -0.03
CA THR A 269 -10.06 -21.68 0.90
C THR A 269 -10.17 -20.85 2.17
N GLN A 270 -9.23 -19.94 2.42
CA GLN A 270 -9.13 -19.13 3.64
C GLN A 270 -8.93 -19.96 4.93
N LEU A 271 -8.77 -21.26 4.81
CA LEU A 271 -8.41 -22.11 5.95
C LEU A 271 -6.96 -21.85 6.39
N PRO A 272 -6.61 -22.14 7.63
CA PRO A 272 -5.24 -22.26 8.08
C PRO A 272 -4.39 -23.07 7.11
N ASN A 273 -3.19 -22.57 6.79
CA ASN A 273 -2.25 -23.28 5.94
C ASN A 273 -1.34 -24.23 6.75
N ARG A 274 -0.44 -24.92 6.07
CA ARG A 274 0.50 -25.87 6.70
C ARG A 274 1.31 -25.23 7.83
N ARG A 275 1.76 -23.97 7.65
CA ARG A 275 2.57 -23.27 8.65
C ARG A 275 1.78 -23.02 9.93
N PHE A 276 0.57 -22.50 9.80
CA PHE A 276 -0.31 -22.27 10.95
C PHE A 276 -0.66 -23.59 11.67
N LEU A 277 -0.99 -24.64 10.90
CA LEU A 277 -1.27 -25.97 11.46
C LEU A 277 -0.11 -26.47 12.32
N MET A 278 1.13 -26.46 11.81
CA MET A 278 2.31 -26.94 12.52
C MET A 278 2.52 -26.19 13.84
N GLU A 279 2.35 -24.87 13.81
CA GLU A 279 2.51 -24.01 14.98
C GLU A 279 1.43 -24.27 16.04
N GLN A 280 0.16 -24.35 15.62
CA GLN A 280 -0.95 -24.55 16.55
C GLN A 280 -0.99 -25.99 17.10
N LEU A 281 -0.75 -27.00 16.26
CA LEU A 281 -0.67 -28.39 16.71
C LEU A 281 0.43 -28.55 17.77
N GLY A 282 1.59 -27.90 17.61
CA GLY A 282 2.64 -27.89 18.64
C GLY A 282 2.17 -27.35 19.98
N LYS A 283 1.40 -26.25 19.97
CA LYS A 283 0.80 -25.67 21.19
C LYS A 283 -0.25 -26.61 21.80
N VAL A 284 -1.12 -27.20 20.98
CA VAL A 284 -2.16 -28.14 21.39
C VAL A 284 -1.54 -29.37 22.06
N LEU A 285 -0.53 -29.99 21.44
CA LEU A 285 0.16 -31.16 22.03
C LEU A 285 0.84 -30.84 23.36
N SER A 286 1.44 -29.64 23.47
CA SER A 286 2.05 -29.19 24.72
C SER A 286 1.02 -29.02 25.84
N MET A 287 -0.18 -28.52 25.50
CA MET A 287 -1.29 -28.42 26.46
C MET A 287 -1.87 -29.79 26.82
N ALA A 288 -2.11 -30.65 25.82
CA ALA A 288 -2.61 -32.00 26.01
C ALA A 288 -1.68 -32.85 26.91
N ARG A 289 -0.36 -32.72 26.72
CA ARG A 289 0.64 -33.38 27.58
C ARG A 289 0.51 -32.96 29.05
N ARG A 290 0.28 -31.67 29.32
CA ARG A 290 0.10 -31.14 30.68
C ARG A 290 -1.21 -31.58 31.30
N ARG A 291 -2.30 -31.62 30.50
CA ARG A 291 -3.65 -32.02 30.96
C ARG A 291 -3.86 -33.51 30.96
N LYS A 292 -2.93 -34.31 30.39
CA LYS A 292 -3.06 -35.74 30.14
C LYS A 292 -4.30 -36.07 29.29
N SER A 293 -4.66 -35.18 28.37
CA SER A 293 -5.75 -35.36 27.40
C SER A 293 -5.23 -35.94 26.10
N GLN A 294 -6.14 -36.51 25.31
CA GLN A 294 -5.82 -37.05 23.99
C GLN A 294 -6.17 -36.03 22.89
N VAL A 295 -5.45 -36.11 21.77
CA VAL A 295 -5.68 -35.33 20.56
C VAL A 295 -5.71 -36.28 19.37
N ALA A 296 -6.65 -36.10 18.45
CA ALA A 296 -6.64 -36.81 17.18
C ALA A 296 -6.25 -35.88 16.03
N VAL A 297 -5.40 -36.40 15.15
CA VAL A 297 -5.06 -35.77 13.87
C VAL A 297 -5.69 -36.61 12.77
N LEU A 298 -6.57 -35.98 12.00
CA LEU A 298 -7.25 -36.54 10.85
C LEU A 298 -6.60 -36.00 9.57
N PHE A 299 -5.95 -36.84 8.79
CA PHE A 299 -5.47 -36.47 7.46
C PHE A 299 -6.54 -36.85 6.44
N ILE A 300 -6.99 -35.88 5.66
CA ILE A 300 -8.18 -35.95 4.81
C ILE A 300 -7.78 -35.68 3.36
N ASN A 301 -8.20 -36.54 2.45
CA ASN A 301 -8.02 -36.32 1.03
C ASN A 301 -9.33 -36.52 0.26
N LEU A 302 -9.58 -35.67 -0.76
CA LEU A 302 -10.74 -35.79 -1.62
C LEU A 302 -10.49 -36.89 -2.68
N ASP A 303 -11.34 -37.89 -2.69
CA ASP A 303 -11.24 -38.97 -3.65
C ASP A 303 -11.58 -38.48 -5.07
N HIS A 304 -10.74 -38.85 -6.04
CA HIS A 304 -10.94 -38.52 -7.46
C HIS A 304 -10.97 -37.02 -7.82
N PHE A 305 -10.46 -36.13 -6.97
CA PHE A 305 -10.41 -34.67 -7.23
C PHE A 305 -9.72 -34.33 -8.56
N LYS A 306 -8.66 -35.05 -8.93
CA LYS A 306 -7.98 -34.89 -10.21
C LYS A 306 -8.94 -35.10 -11.39
N THR A 307 -9.84 -36.09 -11.30
CA THR A 307 -10.85 -36.35 -12.35
C THR A 307 -11.80 -35.17 -12.53
N VAL A 308 -12.15 -34.49 -11.44
CA VAL A 308 -12.98 -33.28 -11.48
C VAL A 308 -12.25 -32.17 -12.25
N ASN A 309 -10.98 -31.94 -11.92
CA ASN A 309 -10.15 -30.95 -12.63
C ASN A 309 -9.99 -31.27 -14.11
N ASP A 310 -9.71 -32.53 -14.43
CA ASP A 310 -9.50 -32.98 -15.81
C ASP A 310 -10.80 -32.92 -16.65
N SER A 311 -11.98 -33.07 -16.01
CA SER A 311 -13.27 -33.11 -16.69
C SER A 311 -13.98 -31.73 -16.75
N LEU A 312 -13.88 -30.93 -15.68
CA LEU A 312 -14.63 -29.68 -15.52
C LEU A 312 -13.73 -28.42 -15.47
N GLY A 313 -12.41 -28.63 -15.50
CA GLY A 313 -11.41 -27.55 -15.42
C GLY A 313 -11.07 -27.10 -14.00
N HIS A 314 -9.93 -26.44 -13.87
CA HIS A 314 -9.39 -26.01 -12.56
C HIS A 314 -10.31 -25.05 -11.80
N HIS A 315 -11.05 -24.19 -12.51
CA HIS A 315 -11.97 -23.25 -11.83
C HIS A 315 -13.12 -23.98 -11.10
N ALA A 316 -13.61 -25.07 -11.70
CA ALA A 316 -14.61 -25.93 -11.05
C ALA A 316 -14.02 -26.66 -9.82
N GLY A 317 -12.78 -27.11 -9.92
CA GLY A 317 -12.05 -27.69 -8.80
C GLY A 317 -11.80 -26.71 -7.67
N ASP A 318 -11.43 -25.47 -7.99
CA ASP A 318 -11.23 -24.41 -6.99
C ASP A 318 -12.52 -24.10 -6.22
N GLN A 319 -13.66 -23.98 -6.92
CA GLN A 319 -14.97 -23.80 -6.29
C GLN A 319 -15.30 -24.97 -5.36
N LEU A 320 -15.09 -26.21 -5.83
CA LEU A 320 -15.31 -27.40 -5.02
C LEU A 320 -14.45 -27.42 -3.76
N LEU A 321 -13.18 -27.02 -3.85
CA LEU A 321 -12.28 -26.93 -2.70
C LEU A 321 -12.77 -25.91 -1.66
N CYS A 322 -13.31 -24.78 -2.10
CA CYS A 322 -13.90 -23.80 -1.20
C CYS A 322 -15.14 -24.34 -0.48
N ASP A 323 -16.02 -25.02 -1.22
CA ASP A 323 -17.24 -25.61 -0.66
C ASP A 323 -16.93 -26.76 0.32
N VAL A 324 -15.92 -27.58 0.00
CA VAL A 324 -15.41 -28.62 0.90
C VAL A 324 -14.82 -28.00 2.17
N ALA A 325 -14.00 -26.98 2.04
CA ALA A 325 -13.38 -26.30 3.18
C ALA A 325 -14.44 -25.76 4.15
N GLU A 326 -15.49 -25.15 3.63
CA GLU A 326 -16.59 -24.61 4.44
C GLU A 326 -17.37 -25.75 5.14
N ARG A 327 -17.68 -26.85 4.43
CA ARG A 327 -18.35 -28.02 5.05
C ARG A 327 -17.49 -28.68 6.13
N LEU A 328 -16.19 -28.81 5.89
CA LEU A 328 -15.27 -29.36 6.91
C LEU A 328 -15.28 -28.48 8.15
N ARG A 329 -15.17 -27.16 7.99
CA ARG A 329 -15.16 -26.19 9.09
C ARG A 329 -16.44 -26.23 9.90
N GLN A 330 -17.62 -26.33 9.26
CA GLN A 330 -18.93 -26.40 9.92
C GLN A 330 -19.18 -27.76 10.60
N SER A 331 -18.42 -28.79 10.25
CA SER A 331 -18.61 -30.14 10.77
C SER A 331 -17.82 -30.44 12.04
N VAL A 332 -16.86 -29.60 12.40
CA VAL A 332 -16.06 -29.69 13.63
C VAL A 332 -16.45 -28.60 14.62
N ARG A 333 -15.95 -28.68 15.86
CA ARG A 333 -16.19 -27.70 16.93
C ARG A 333 -15.29 -26.48 16.76
N ASP A 334 -15.65 -25.35 17.34
CA ASP A 334 -14.82 -24.12 17.34
C ASP A 334 -13.44 -24.32 18.03
N THR A 335 -13.33 -25.31 18.91
CA THR A 335 -12.07 -25.69 19.56
C THR A 335 -11.16 -26.55 18.70
N ASP A 336 -11.70 -27.13 17.62
CA ASP A 336 -10.98 -27.97 16.70
C ASP A 336 -10.40 -27.12 15.56
N LEU A 337 -9.33 -27.58 14.96
CA LEU A 337 -8.65 -26.87 13.87
C LEU A 337 -8.86 -27.64 12.56
N VAL A 338 -9.25 -26.93 11.50
CA VAL A 338 -9.20 -27.45 10.14
C VAL A 338 -8.21 -26.62 9.34
N ALA A 339 -7.33 -27.29 8.60
CA ALA A 339 -6.31 -26.67 7.77
C ALA A 339 -6.27 -27.32 6.38
N ARG A 340 -5.83 -26.57 5.37
CA ARG A 340 -5.50 -27.11 4.04
C ARG A 340 -3.99 -27.10 3.85
N LEU A 341 -3.43 -28.26 3.47
CA LEU A 341 -1.98 -28.40 3.30
C LEU A 341 -1.53 -28.05 1.87
N SER A 342 -2.19 -28.64 0.89
CA SER A 342 -1.95 -28.43 -0.53
C SER A 342 -3.00 -29.21 -1.36
N GLY A 343 -3.24 -28.78 -2.61
CA GLY A 343 -4.12 -29.53 -3.52
C GLY A 343 -5.46 -29.90 -2.89
N ASP A 344 -5.71 -31.20 -2.77
CA ASP A 344 -6.91 -31.84 -2.22
C ASP A 344 -6.70 -32.40 -0.79
N GLU A 345 -5.62 -31.98 -0.11
CA GLU A 345 -5.25 -32.45 1.23
C GLU A 345 -5.67 -31.47 2.31
N PHE A 346 -6.45 -31.96 3.26
CA PHE A 346 -6.88 -31.23 4.45
C PHE A 346 -6.46 -31.98 5.72
N VAL A 347 -6.34 -31.25 6.82
CA VAL A 347 -6.09 -31.83 8.13
C VAL A 347 -7.06 -31.26 9.14
N ALA A 348 -7.69 -32.12 9.93
CA ALA A 348 -8.44 -31.71 11.12
C ALA A 348 -7.70 -32.17 12.39
N VAL A 349 -7.64 -31.28 13.39
CA VAL A 349 -7.08 -31.55 14.71
C VAL A 349 -8.21 -31.48 15.72
N LEU A 350 -8.54 -32.60 16.32
CA LEU A 350 -9.58 -32.70 17.33
C LEU A 350 -8.95 -32.65 18.71
N THR A 351 -9.41 -31.72 19.53
CA THR A 351 -8.91 -31.51 20.89
C THR A 351 -9.81 -32.13 21.92
N ASP A 352 -9.22 -32.48 23.09
CA ASP A 352 -9.95 -33.00 24.24
C ASP A 352 -10.87 -34.20 23.91
N ILE A 353 -10.36 -35.15 23.12
CA ILE A 353 -11.03 -36.44 22.88
C ILE A 353 -10.81 -37.35 24.09
N HIS A 354 -11.82 -38.14 24.40
CA HIS A 354 -11.77 -39.08 25.54
C HIS A 354 -11.47 -40.52 25.10
N THR A 355 -11.98 -40.90 23.95
CA THR A 355 -11.79 -42.22 23.37
C THR A 355 -11.46 -42.13 21.88
N PRO A 356 -10.83 -43.12 21.28
CA PRO A 356 -10.66 -43.19 19.83
C PRO A 356 -11.99 -43.10 19.06
N ASP A 357 -13.08 -43.59 19.65
CA ASP A 357 -14.41 -43.54 19.04
C ASP A 357 -14.92 -42.11 18.84
N ASP A 358 -14.51 -41.17 19.69
CA ASP A 358 -14.85 -39.76 19.51
C ASP A 358 -14.28 -39.21 18.17
N ALA A 359 -13.03 -39.56 17.86
CA ALA A 359 -12.40 -39.21 16.58
C ALA A 359 -13.06 -39.94 15.40
N ALA A 360 -13.44 -41.20 15.62
CA ALA A 360 -14.16 -42.00 14.63
C ALA A 360 -15.50 -41.37 14.25
N LEU A 361 -16.28 -40.93 15.24
CA LEU A 361 -17.58 -40.30 15.04
C LEU A 361 -17.45 -38.99 14.22
N VAL A 362 -16.43 -38.19 14.52
CA VAL A 362 -16.18 -36.97 13.74
C VAL A 362 -15.78 -37.31 12.29
N ALA A 363 -14.89 -38.29 12.11
CA ALA A 363 -14.47 -38.73 10.77
C ALA A 363 -15.66 -39.26 9.95
N ASP A 364 -16.54 -40.09 10.55
CA ASP A 364 -17.74 -40.63 9.91
C ASP A 364 -18.72 -39.49 9.55
N LYS A 365 -18.91 -38.50 10.44
CA LYS A 365 -19.69 -37.30 10.17
C LYS A 365 -19.13 -36.50 8.97
N LEU A 366 -17.80 -36.32 8.91
CA LEU A 366 -17.15 -35.65 7.78
C LEU A 366 -17.42 -36.37 6.45
N ILE A 367 -17.24 -37.70 6.43
CA ILE A 367 -17.49 -38.54 5.26
C ILE A 367 -18.96 -38.42 4.82
N GLU A 368 -19.90 -38.52 5.75
CA GLU A 368 -21.33 -38.46 5.43
C GLU A 368 -21.74 -37.08 4.93
N THR A 369 -21.21 -36.00 5.51
CA THR A 369 -21.49 -34.63 5.08
C THR A 369 -21.03 -34.39 3.63
N MET A 370 -19.95 -35.05 3.19
CA MET A 370 -19.44 -34.92 1.82
C MET A 370 -20.27 -35.70 0.76
N ARG A 371 -21.10 -36.67 1.17
CA ARG A 371 -22.02 -37.37 0.28
C ARG A 371 -23.14 -36.46 -0.24
N SER A 372 -23.47 -35.39 0.47
CA SER A 372 -24.41 -34.39 0.00
C SER A 372 -23.86 -33.68 -1.25
N ALA A 373 -24.65 -33.60 -2.30
CA ALA A 373 -24.22 -33.00 -3.57
C ALA A 373 -23.67 -31.59 -3.40
N PHE A 374 -22.58 -31.32 -4.11
CA PHE A 374 -22.04 -29.98 -4.34
C PHE A 374 -22.63 -29.43 -5.64
N THR A 375 -22.87 -28.15 -5.71
CA THR A 375 -23.31 -27.50 -6.94
C THR A 375 -22.14 -26.74 -7.55
N VAL A 376 -21.49 -27.36 -8.54
CA VAL A 376 -20.37 -26.74 -9.26
C VAL A 376 -20.88 -26.25 -10.61
N GLY A 377 -21.02 -24.94 -10.75
CA GLY A 377 -21.74 -24.36 -11.88
C GLY A 377 -23.22 -24.73 -11.86
N GLN A 378 -23.67 -25.59 -12.80
CA GLN A 378 -25.04 -26.11 -12.84
C GLN A 378 -25.11 -27.64 -12.64
N LEU A 379 -23.98 -28.29 -12.35
CA LEU A 379 -23.91 -29.74 -12.22
C LEU A 379 -23.87 -30.16 -10.75
N PRO A 380 -24.73 -31.07 -10.31
CA PRO A 380 -24.61 -31.70 -9.01
C PRO A 380 -23.45 -32.71 -9.05
N LEU A 381 -22.51 -32.58 -8.12
CA LEU A 381 -21.36 -33.44 -7.98
C LEU A 381 -21.33 -34.05 -6.57
N THR A 382 -21.13 -35.34 -6.46
CA THR A 382 -20.90 -36.02 -5.16
C THR A 382 -19.43 -36.35 -5.00
N MET A 383 -18.90 -36.13 -3.80
CA MET A 383 -17.52 -36.42 -3.48
C MET A 383 -17.43 -37.36 -2.28
N SER A 384 -16.36 -38.14 -2.21
CA SER A 384 -16.02 -38.92 -1.02
C SER A 384 -14.69 -38.47 -0.44
N LEU A 385 -14.47 -38.80 0.82
CA LEU A 385 -13.22 -38.54 1.55
C LEU A 385 -12.57 -39.84 1.98
N SER A 386 -11.26 -39.92 1.84
CA SER A 386 -10.43 -40.89 2.51
C SER A 386 -9.75 -40.22 3.71
N ILE A 387 -9.92 -40.77 4.91
CA ILE A 387 -9.45 -40.19 6.17
C ILE A 387 -8.53 -41.15 6.89
N GLY A 388 -7.32 -40.68 7.24
CA GLY A 388 -6.43 -41.37 8.16
C GLY A 388 -6.40 -40.68 9.52
N ILE A 389 -6.40 -41.44 10.59
CA ILE A 389 -6.48 -40.93 11.96
C ILE A 389 -5.27 -41.39 12.74
N SER A 390 -4.58 -40.46 13.39
CA SER A 390 -3.56 -40.73 14.39
C SER A 390 -3.92 -40.11 15.74
N LEU A 391 -3.47 -40.73 16.81
CA LEU A 391 -3.82 -40.39 18.19
C LEU A 391 -2.57 -39.99 19.00
N PHE A 392 -2.61 -38.80 19.60
CA PHE A 392 -1.65 -38.40 20.61
C PHE A 392 -2.13 -38.87 22.00
N PRO A 393 -1.27 -39.44 22.87
CA PRO A 393 0.15 -39.77 22.66
C PRO A 393 0.39 -41.19 22.14
N GLY A 394 -0.68 -41.94 21.75
CA GLY A 394 -0.62 -43.38 21.47
C GLY A 394 0.24 -43.75 20.26
N ASP A 395 0.10 -43.02 19.17
CA ASP A 395 0.77 -43.32 17.89
C ASP A 395 2.10 -42.58 17.75
N ASP A 396 2.15 -41.31 18.15
CA ASP A 396 3.37 -40.52 18.23
C ASP A 396 3.20 -39.33 19.20
N THR A 397 4.31 -38.71 19.62
CA THR A 397 4.31 -37.56 20.53
C THR A 397 4.79 -36.28 19.90
N THR A 398 5.16 -36.28 18.61
CA THR A 398 5.63 -35.16 17.83
C THR A 398 4.60 -34.75 16.79
N VAL A 399 4.60 -33.45 16.43
CA VAL A 399 3.73 -32.95 15.38
C VAL A 399 3.96 -33.67 14.06
N GLN A 400 5.23 -33.84 13.68
CA GLN A 400 5.59 -34.46 12.41
C GLN A 400 5.23 -35.96 12.38
N GLY A 401 5.47 -36.69 13.50
CA GLY A 401 5.13 -38.09 13.59
C GLY A 401 3.63 -38.34 13.49
N LEU A 402 2.80 -37.55 14.21
CA LEU A 402 1.34 -37.69 14.12
C LEU A 402 0.81 -37.41 12.71
N LEU A 403 1.31 -36.36 12.02
CA LEU A 403 0.92 -36.07 10.64
C LEU A 403 1.34 -37.22 9.70
N SER A 404 2.53 -37.80 9.89
CA SER A 404 2.99 -38.93 9.08
C SER A 404 2.15 -40.18 9.31
N CYS A 405 1.85 -40.53 10.60
CA CYS A 405 0.98 -41.64 10.94
C CYS A 405 -0.43 -41.49 10.33
N ALA A 406 -1.00 -40.28 10.44
CA ALA A 406 -2.32 -40.00 9.87
C ALA A 406 -2.31 -40.07 8.32
N ASP A 407 -1.27 -39.56 7.65
CA ASP A 407 -1.11 -39.64 6.19
C ASP A 407 -1.00 -41.11 5.74
N THR A 408 -0.16 -41.93 6.42
CA THR A 408 -0.05 -43.39 6.18
C THR A 408 -1.41 -44.07 6.32
N ALA A 409 -2.17 -43.78 7.37
CA ALA A 409 -3.50 -44.35 7.58
C ALA A 409 -4.50 -43.87 6.49
N MET A 410 -4.45 -42.64 6.05
CA MET A 410 -5.27 -42.13 4.95
C MET A 410 -4.99 -42.84 3.64
N TYR A 411 -3.71 -43.13 3.38
CA TYR A 411 -3.33 -43.93 2.22
C TYR A 411 -3.94 -45.34 2.26
N HIS A 412 -3.93 -45.99 3.42
CA HIS A 412 -4.62 -47.26 3.63
C HIS A 412 -6.15 -47.14 3.43
N ALA A 413 -6.76 -46.03 3.82
CA ALA A 413 -8.18 -45.80 3.54
C ALA A 413 -8.46 -45.78 2.02
N LYS A 414 -7.58 -45.16 1.24
CA LYS A 414 -7.68 -45.17 -0.24
C LYS A 414 -7.56 -46.56 -0.84
N ASP A 415 -6.61 -47.35 -0.36
CA ASP A 415 -6.38 -48.72 -0.85
C ASP A 415 -7.51 -49.69 -0.41
N SER A 416 -8.19 -49.42 0.71
CA SER A 416 -9.33 -50.22 1.22
C SER A 416 -10.67 -49.84 0.56
N GLY A 417 -10.67 -49.15 -0.59
CA GLY A 417 -11.89 -48.88 -1.38
C GLY A 417 -12.37 -47.45 -1.34
N ARG A 418 -11.63 -46.53 -0.73
CA ARG A 418 -11.97 -45.08 -0.60
C ARG A 418 -13.28 -44.82 0.18
N GLY A 419 -13.63 -43.55 0.38
CA GLY A 419 -14.86 -43.20 1.07
C GLY A 419 -14.98 -43.75 2.50
N ASN A 420 -13.85 -43.98 3.17
CA ASN A 420 -13.78 -44.57 4.49
C ASN A 420 -12.69 -43.91 5.35
N ARG A 421 -12.61 -44.31 6.61
CA ARG A 421 -11.55 -43.91 7.55
C ARG A 421 -10.73 -45.10 8.03
N GLN A 422 -9.47 -44.85 8.34
CA GLN A 422 -8.56 -45.82 8.96
C GLN A 422 -7.82 -45.16 10.11
N PHE A 423 -7.68 -45.90 11.22
CA PHE A 423 -6.73 -45.54 12.28
C PHE A 423 -5.35 -46.02 11.91
N TYR A 424 -4.35 -45.23 12.26
CA TYR A 424 -2.97 -45.71 12.16
C TYR A 424 -2.76 -46.94 13.01
N GLN A 425 -2.01 -47.88 12.47
CA GLN A 425 -1.57 -49.10 13.18
C GLN A 425 -0.08 -49.30 12.93
N PRO A 426 0.70 -49.68 13.97
CA PRO A 426 2.09 -50.03 13.77
C PRO A 426 2.25 -51.09 12.68
N GLY A 427 3.15 -50.85 11.73
CA GLY A 427 3.38 -51.73 10.58
C GLY A 427 2.77 -51.25 9.27
N MET A 428 1.88 -50.26 9.28
CA MET A 428 1.36 -49.61 8.05
C MET A 428 2.47 -48.92 7.24
N ASP A 429 3.50 -48.39 7.89
CA ASP A 429 4.65 -47.77 7.22
C ASP A 429 5.44 -48.72 6.32
N VAL A 430 5.57 -49.97 6.76
CA VAL A 430 6.24 -51.04 5.99
C VAL A 430 5.44 -51.30 4.71
N HIS A 431 4.11 -51.31 4.83
CA HIS A 431 3.23 -51.56 3.71
C HIS A 431 3.26 -50.42 2.67
N ALA A 432 3.36 -49.17 3.11
CA ALA A 432 3.49 -48.02 2.20
C ALA A 432 4.79 -48.09 1.37
N THR A 433 5.90 -48.50 1.99
CA THR A 433 7.19 -48.67 1.29
C THR A 433 7.11 -49.84 0.29
N ASP A 434 6.48 -50.95 0.68
CA ASP A 434 6.26 -52.10 -0.20
C ASP A 434 5.40 -51.75 -1.42
N VAL A 435 4.36 -50.96 -1.22
CA VAL A 435 3.47 -50.46 -2.29
C VAL A 435 4.23 -49.62 -3.31
N LEU A 436 5.05 -48.67 -2.87
CA LEU A 436 5.87 -47.85 -3.77
C LEU A 436 6.90 -48.71 -4.53
N GLN A 437 7.49 -49.70 -3.86
CA GLN A 437 8.40 -50.64 -4.48
C GLN A 437 7.70 -51.52 -5.53
N GLN A 438 6.51 -52.03 -5.23
CA GLN A 438 5.71 -52.82 -6.18
C GLN A 438 5.27 -51.98 -7.39
N GLU A 439 4.87 -50.72 -7.21
CA GLU A 439 4.52 -49.82 -8.32
C GLU A 439 5.72 -49.58 -9.24
N ARG A 440 6.89 -49.30 -8.66
CA ARG A 440 8.13 -49.14 -9.42
C ARG A 440 8.46 -50.39 -10.21
N GLN A 441 8.45 -51.57 -9.56
CA GLN A 441 8.74 -52.85 -10.21
C GLN A 441 7.76 -53.15 -11.35
N LEU A 442 6.49 -52.80 -11.17
CA LEU A 442 5.47 -53.01 -12.20
C LEU A 442 5.65 -52.05 -13.40
N ARG A 443 6.03 -50.80 -13.19
CA ARG A 443 6.40 -49.86 -14.24
C ARG A 443 7.63 -50.32 -15.00
N GLU A 444 8.64 -50.84 -14.31
CA GLU A 444 9.83 -51.42 -14.89
C GLU A 444 9.47 -52.68 -15.72
N ALA A 445 8.55 -53.52 -15.24
CA ALA A 445 8.06 -54.71 -15.97
C ALA A 445 7.35 -54.34 -17.30
N ILE A 446 6.53 -53.26 -17.26
CA ILE A 446 5.87 -52.75 -18.48
C ILE A 446 6.92 -52.28 -19.48
N ALA A 447 7.92 -51.52 -19.03
CA ALA A 447 8.97 -50.97 -19.91
C ALA A 447 9.91 -52.06 -20.49
N SER A 448 10.18 -53.11 -19.70
CA SER A 448 11.09 -54.22 -20.10
C SER A 448 10.40 -55.40 -20.75
N ASN A 449 9.08 -55.33 -21.00
CA ASN A 449 8.30 -56.47 -21.54
C ASN A 449 8.43 -57.74 -20.67
N ALA A 450 8.42 -57.61 -19.35
CA ALA A 450 8.57 -58.72 -18.40
C ALA A 450 7.28 -59.56 -18.23
N PHE A 451 6.29 -59.38 -19.11
CA PHE A 451 5.06 -60.19 -19.12
C PHE A 451 5.18 -61.33 -20.09
N VAL A 452 4.35 -62.37 -19.87
CA VAL A 452 4.20 -63.51 -20.75
C VAL A 452 2.74 -63.95 -20.74
N LEU A 453 2.25 -64.44 -21.89
CA LEU A 453 0.91 -65.00 -21.98
C LEU A 453 0.98 -66.55 -21.87
N HIS A 454 0.12 -67.09 -21.02
CA HIS A 454 -0.23 -68.50 -21.00
C HIS A 454 -1.58 -68.64 -21.68
N TYR A 455 -1.73 -69.67 -22.50
CA TYR A 455 -2.92 -69.89 -23.28
C TYR A 455 -3.66 -71.13 -22.80
N GLN A 456 -4.92 -70.96 -22.42
CA GLN A 456 -5.78 -72.06 -21.98
C GLN A 456 -6.74 -72.39 -23.12
N PRO A 457 -6.73 -73.65 -23.64
CA PRO A 457 -7.62 -74.02 -24.72
C PRO A 457 -9.08 -74.07 -24.29
N GLN A 458 -9.95 -73.56 -25.12
CA GLN A 458 -11.40 -73.61 -25.00
C GLN A 458 -11.97 -74.68 -25.95
N ILE A 459 -12.52 -75.72 -25.40
CA ILE A 459 -13.01 -76.89 -26.14
C ILE A 459 -14.53 -76.85 -26.18
N CYS A 460 -15.13 -77.10 -27.33
CA CYS A 460 -16.56 -77.28 -27.50
C CYS A 460 -16.97 -78.63 -26.86
N LEU A 461 -17.90 -78.61 -25.90
CA LEU A 461 -18.34 -79.84 -25.23
C LEU A 461 -19.18 -80.75 -26.12
N ALA A 462 -19.77 -80.25 -27.22
CA ALA A 462 -20.65 -81.00 -28.08
C ALA A 462 -19.86 -81.90 -29.07
N ASP A 463 -18.69 -81.45 -29.55
CA ASP A 463 -17.94 -82.13 -30.60
C ASP A 463 -16.43 -82.29 -30.32
N GLY A 464 -15.96 -81.83 -29.15
CA GLY A 464 -14.55 -81.85 -28.77
C GLY A 464 -13.64 -80.94 -29.56
N SER A 465 -14.18 -80.04 -30.40
CA SER A 465 -13.40 -79.15 -31.24
C SER A 465 -12.80 -77.98 -30.45
N LEU A 466 -11.59 -77.58 -30.80
CA LEU A 466 -10.95 -76.38 -30.28
C LEU A 466 -11.69 -75.13 -30.83
N LYS A 467 -12.21 -74.26 -29.93
CA LYS A 467 -12.88 -73.03 -30.30
C LYS A 467 -11.99 -71.81 -30.19
N GLY A 468 -10.97 -71.86 -29.36
CA GLY A 468 -10.07 -70.76 -29.16
C GLY A 468 -9.16 -70.96 -27.94
N PHE A 469 -8.48 -69.93 -27.57
CA PHE A 469 -7.62 -69.89 -26.38
C PHE A 469 -7.96 -68.65 -25.54
N GLU A 470 -7.95 -68.83 -24.26
CA GLU A 470 -7.94 -67.70 -23.33
C GLU A 470 -6.50 -67.29 -23.04
N ALA A 471 -6.17 -66.00 -23.29
CA ALA A 471 -4.84 -65.47 -23.04
C ALA A 471 -4.73 -64.94 -21.59
N LEU A 472 -4.01 -65.67 -20.79
CA LEU A 472 -3.86 -65.39 -19.35
C LEU A 472 -2.48 -64.79 -19.06
N VAL A 473 -2.42 -63.49 -18.73
CA VAL A 473 -1.18 -62.76 -18.46
C VAL A 473 -0.49 -63.30 -17.19
N ARG A 474 0.84 -63.37 -17.25
CA ARG A 474 1.74 -63.69 -16.12
C ARG A 474 2.86 -62.69 -16.12
N TRP A 475 3.31 -62.30 -14.89
CA TRP A 475 4.42 -61.42 -14.71
C TRP A 475 5.67 -62.18 -14.26
N ARG A 476 6.75 -62.06 -15.07
CA ARG A 476 8.07 -62.60 -14.70
C ARG A 476 8.75 -61.62 -13.73
N HIS A 477 8.48 -61.81 -12.43
CA HIS A 477 9.07 -60.98 -11.39
C HIS A 477 10.52 -61.43 -11.13
N PRO A 478 11.50 -60.51 -11.06
CA PRO A 478 12.93 -60.85 -10.93
C PRO A 478 13.24 -61.66 -9.66
N GLU A 479 12.56 -61.42 -8.58
CA GLU A 479 12.81 -62.07 -7.27
C GLU A 479 11.76 -63.12 -6.91
N ARG A 480 10.49 -62.97 -7.35
CA ARG A 480 9.36 -63.82 -6.96
C ARG A 480 8.98 -64.87 -8.01
N GLY A 481 9.71 -64.88 -9.13
CA GLY A 481 9.43 -65.83 -10.23
C GLY A 481 8.17 -65.41 -11.02
N LEU A 482 7.40 -66.40 -11.49
CA LEU A 482 6.22 -66.17 -12.32
C LEU A 482 4.99 -65.91 -11.45
N LEU A 483 4.48 -64.68 -11.51
CA LEU A 483 3.32 -64.24 -10.73
C LEU A 483 2.03 -64.36 -11.56
N GLY A 484 0.96 -64.81 -10.93
CA GLY A 484 -0.40 -64.83 -11.46
C GLY A 484 -1.08 -63.46 -11.43
N PRO A 485 -2.17 -63.28 -12.22
CA PRO A 485 -2.90 -62.02 -12.32
C PRO A 485 -3.46 -61.56 -10.98
N ASP A 486 -3.82 -62.48 -10.09
CA ASP A 486 -4.30 -62.20 -8.72
C ASP A 486 -3.31 -61.38 -7.87
N LYS A 487 -2.02 -61.40 -8.23
CA LYS A 487 -0.95 -60.73 -7.47
C LYS A 487 -0.66 -59.29 -7.94
N PHE A 488 -1.15 -58.88 -9.12
CA PHE A 488 -0.80 -57.56 -9.64
C PHE A 488 -1.93 -56.85 -10.41
N ILE A 489 -2.99 -57.52 -10.87
CA ILE A 489 -4.05 -56.88 -11.66
C ILE A 489 -4.80 -55.85 -10.84
N THR A 490 -5.33 -56.20 -9.67
CA THR A 490 -6.05 -55.28 -8.78
C THR A 490 -5.19 -54.07 -8.39
N PHE A 491 -3.92 -54.33 -8.14
CA PHE A 491 -2.95 -53.27 -7.87
C PHE A 491 -2.73 -52.36 -9.09
N SER A 492 -2.63 -52.99 -10.29
CA SER A 492 -2.49 -52.24 -11.54
C SER A 492 -3.69 -51.35 -11.88
N GLU A 493 -4.91 -51.81 -11.54
CA GLU A 493 -6.16 -51.07 -11.69
C GLU A 493 -6.15 -49.85 -10.79
N SER A 494 -5.82 -50.01 -9.50
CA SER A 494 -5.79 -48.92 -8.52
C SER A 494 -4.76 -47.83 -8.86
N ARG A 495 -3.71 -48.19 -9.61
CA ARG A 495 -2.62 -47.28 -10.03
C ARG A 495 -2.70 -46.81 -11.48
N GLY A 496 -3.75 -47.17 -12.22
CA GLY A 496 -3.91 -46.81 -13.62
C GLY A 496 -2.89 -47.47 -14.57
N LEU A 497 -2.21 -48.56 -14.08
CA LEU A 497 -1.24 -49.33 -14.87
C LEU A 497 -1.88 -50.44 -15.70
N ILE A 498 -3.16 -50.71 -15.47
CA ILE A 498 -3.88 -51.77 -16.18
C ILE A 498 -3.99 -51.47 -17.69
N THR A 499 -4.14 -50.19 -18.09
CA THR A 499 -4.27 -49.80 -19.50
C THR A 499 -3.02 -50.12 -20.33
N PRO A 500 -1.78 -49.76 -19.93
CA PRO A 500 -0.59 -50.20 -20.66
C PRO A 500 -0.37 -51.71 -20.63
N ILE A 501 -0.71 -52.41 -19.53
CA ILE A 501 -0.65 -53.87 -19.47
C ILE A 501 -1.65 -54.48 -20.46
N GLY A 502 -2.90 -54.03 -20.49
CA GLY A 502 -3.94 -54.50 -21.39
C GLY A 502 -3.56 -54.29 -22.87
N ARG A 503 -2.98 -53.14 -23.18
CA ARG A 503 -2.46 -52.87 -24.56
C ARG A 503 -1.37 -53.88 -24.93
N TRP A 504 -0.44 -54.16 -24.06
CA TRP A 504 0.61 -55.14 -24.26
C TRP A 504 0.02 -56.56 -24.48
N VAL A 505 -0.92 -57.00 -23.63
CA VAL A 505 -1.62 -58.27 -23.71
C VAL A 505 -2.32 -58.43 -25.07
N MET A 506 -3.07 -57.41 -25.50
CA MET A 506 -3.78 -57.43 -26.78
C MET A 506 -2.80 -57.58 -27.95
N HIS A 507 -1.72 -56.81 -27.94
CA HIS A 507 -0.71 -56.87 -29.01
C HIS A 507 -0.03 -58.23 -29.08
N GLU A 508 0.39 -58.79 -27.93
CA GLU A 508 1.09 -60.08 -27.87
C GLU A 508 0.16 -61.25 -28.22
N ALA A 509 -1.12 -61.19 -27.79
CA ALA A 509 -2.11 -62.21 -28.16
C ALA A 509 -2.36 -62.24 -29.67
N CYS A 510 -2.50 -61.07 -30.30
CA CYS A 510 -2.65 -60.97 -31.77
C CYS A 510 -1.39 -61.49 -32.53
N ARG A 511 -0.22 -61.14 -32.02
CA ARG A 511 1.05 -61.62 -32.57
C ARG A 511 1.15 -63.13 -32.52
N GLN A 512 0.82 -63.74 -31.39
CA GLN A 512 0.87 -65.20 -31.19
C GLN A 512 -0.19 -65.91 -32.03
N LEU A 513 -1.40 -65.42 -32.11
CA LEU A 513 -2.45 -65.96 -32.97
C LEU A 513 -2.02 -66.00 -34.44
N LYS A 514 -1.42 -64.90 -34.92
CA LYS A 514 -0.89 -64.85 -36.28
C LYS A 514 0.20 -65.91 -36.51
N ALA A 515 1.12 -66.08 -35.55
CA ALA A 515 2.17 -67.11 -35.66
C ALA A 515 1.57 -68.54 -35.77
N TRP A 516 0.57 -68.86 -34.94
CA TRP A 516 -0.11 -70.15 -35.00
C TRP A 516 -0.87 -70.39 -36.32
N GLN A 517 -1.53 -69.31 -36.83
CA GLN A 517 -2.17 -69.41 -38.15
C GLN A 517 -1.15 -69.68 -39.31
N ASP A 518 0.04 -69.06 -39.24
CA ASP A 518 1.11 -69.27 -40.23
C ASP A 518 1.72 -70.66 -40.10
N GLU A 519 1.64 -71.28 -38.91
CA GLU A 519 2.04 -72.70 -38.65
C GLU A 519 0.94 -73.72 -39.00
N GLY A 520 -0.27 -73.28 -39.38
CA GLY A 520 -1.37 -74.12 -39.75
C GLY A 520 -2.26 -74.66 -38.62
N LEU A 521 -2.21 -74.01 -37.47
CA LEU A 521 -3.10 -74.29 -36.33
C LEU A 521 -4.43 -73.57 -36.45
#